data_947e62e48543dc108ebd42361abaa06b
#
_entry.id   947e62e48543dc108ebd42361abaa06b
#
_cell.length_a   1.000
_cell.length_b   1.000
_cell.length_c   1.000
_cell.angle_alpha   90.00
_cell.angle_beta   90.00
_cell.angle_gamma   90.00
#
_symmetry.space_group_name_H-M   'P 1'
#
loop_
_entity.id
_entity.type
_entity.pdbx_description
1 polymer ?
#
loop_
_entity_poly.entity_id
_entity_poly.type
_entity_poly.pdbx_seq_one_letter_code
_entity_poly.pdbx_strand_id
1 'polypeptide(L)'
;MNLFNKKILFLKQFITDKRWDNFLKILDERTNYLTIILEDIYHEHNISACLRSADCFGIQNVNIIEQKHSFKDNKEISMGASKWINIKKHRRTISAIKKLKKEGYKIVLTSPHNTEKTIFDDSLIEDKVAILFGSEVNGYSNDAQ
;
A
#
# COMPACT_ATOMS: atom_id res chain seq x y z
N MET A 1 21.01 19.47 -13.67
CA MET A 1 20.59 18.82 -12.39
C MET A 1 19.17 19.27 -12.09
N ASN A 2 18.22 18.32 -11.97
CA ASN A 2 16.81 18.59 -11.71
C ASN A 2 16.63 19.27 -10.34
N LEU A 3 15.60 20.13 -10.20
CA LEU A 3 15.25 20.82 -8.93
C LEU A 3 15.08 19.84 -7.75
N PHE A 4 14.58 18.65 -8.02
CA PHE A 4 14.43 17.59 -7.04
C PHE A 4 15.78 17.15 -6.45
N ASN A 5 16.78 16.92 -7.28
CA ASN A 5 18.13 16.53 -6.84
C ASN A 5 18.79 17.63 -6.02
N LYS A 6 18.56 18.92 -6.36
CA LYS A 6 19.09 20.05 -5.57
C LYS A 6 18.49 20.07 -4.16
N LYS A 7 17.18 19.79 -4.02
CA LYS A 7 16.52 19.71 -2.70
C LYS A 7 17.08 18.55 -1.86
N ILE A 8 17.29 17.39 -2.46
CA ILE A 8 17.85 16.22 -1.77
C ILE A 8 19.25 16.55 -1.25
N LEU A 9 20.13 17.11 -2.09
CA LEU A 9 21.50 17.48 -1.70
C LEU A 9 21.51 18.54 -0.59
N PHE A 10 20.59 19.50 -0.65
CA PHE A 10 20.43 20.49 0.42
C PHE A 10 20.01 19.84 1.73
N LEU A 11 19.00 18.95 1.71
CA LEU A 11 18.51 18.28 2.91
C LEU A 11 19.52 17.29 3.49
N LYS A 12 20.37 16.69 2.65
CA LYS A 12 21.45 15.79 3.11
C LYS A 12 22.38 16.46 4.13
N GLN A 13 22.59 17.78 4.03
CA GLN A 13 23.46 18.53 4.94
C GLN A 13 22.97 18.56 6.40
N PHE A 14 21.71 18.25 6.64
CA PHE A 14 21.08 18.26 7.98
C PHE A 14 21.00 16.89 8.64
N ILE A 15 21.58 15.86 8.01
CA ILE A 15 21.58 14.50 8.54
C ILE A 15 23.00 13.91 8.52
N THR A 16 23.27 12.93 9.38
CA THR A 16 24.55 12.22 9.39
C THR A 16 24.68 11.31 8.18
N ASP A 17 25.92 11.01 7.74
CA ASP A 17 26.17 10.06 6.66
C ASP A 17 25.57 8.68 6.94
N LYS A 18 25.72 8.18 8.17
CA LYS A 18 25.10 6.92 8.61
C LYS A 18 23.58 6.90 8.38
N ARG A 19 22.89 8.03 8.63
CA ARG A 19 21.44 8.12 8.42
C ARG A 19 21.11 8.20 6.93
N TRP A 20 21.93 8.86 6.16
CA TRP A 20 21.81 8.92 4.71
C TRP A 20 21.95 7.54 4.07
N ASP A 21 22.97 6.78 4.44
CA ASP A 21 23.21 5.42 3.94
C ASP A 21 22.07 4.46 4.30
N ASN A 22 21.52 4.59 5.52
CA ASN A 22 20.33 3.84 5.91
C ASN A 22 19.11 4.18 5.03
N PHE A 23 18.92 5.45 4.65
CA PHE A 23 17.83 5.84 3.75
C PHE A 23 18.01 5.21 2.37
N LEU A 24 19.20 5.23 1.82
CA LEU A 24 19.48 4.61 0.53
C LEU A 24 19.21 3.11 0.57
N LYS A 25 19.70 2.42 1.59
CA LYS A 25 19.44 0.99 1.78
C LYS A 25 17.95 0.67 1.84
N ILE A 26 17.19 1.40 2.65
CA ILE A 26 15.73 1.19 2.77
C ILE A 26 15.03 1.45 1.43
N LEU A 27 15.46 2.46 0.68
CA LEU A 27 14.88 2.79 -0.64
C LEU A 27 15.12 1.68 -1.66
N ASP A 28 16.28 1.04 -1.64
CA ASP A 28 16.61 -0.08 -2.53
C ASP A 28 15.77 -1.33 -2.23
N GLU A 29 15.31 -1.48 -0.98
CA GLU A 29 14.44 -2.58 -0.54
C GLU A 29 12.95 -2.29 -0.82
N ARG A 30 12.59 -1.09 -1.30
CA ARG A 30 11.19 -0.73 -1.62
C ARG A 30 10.75 -1.24 -2.98
N THR A 31 9.50 -1.68 -3.06
CA THR A 31 8.92 -2.17 -4.30
C THR A 31 7.64 -1.43 -4.70
N ASN A 32 7.49 -1.27 -6.02
CA ASN A 32 6.25 -0.86 -6.65
C ASN A 32 5.59 -2.00 -7.43
N TYR A 33 6.16 -3.20 -7.34
CA TYR A 33 5.62 -4.40 -7.97
C TYR A 33 4.31 -4.84 -7.30
N LEU A 34 4.29 -4.78 -5.97
CA LEU A 34 3.14 -5.10 -5.14
C LEU A 34 2.57 -3.83 -4.50
N THR A 35 1.26 -3.69 -4.52
CA THR A 35 0.52 -2.71 -3.74
C THR A 35 -0.67 -3.37 -3.06
N ILE A 36 -1.16 -2.79 -1.98
CA ILE A 36 -2.37 -3.26 -1.31
C ILE A 36 -3.49 -2.23 -1.44
N ILE A 37 -4.72 -2.74 -1.46
CA ILE A 37 -5.96 -1.96 -1.46
C ILE A 37 -6.73 -2.39 -0.22
N LEU A 38 -7.09 -1.43 0.63
CA LEU A 38 -7.89 -1.64 1.83
C LEU A 38 -9.25 -0.99 1.58
N GLU A 39 -10.29 -1.82 1.40
CA GLU A 39 -11.63 -1.36 1.02
C GLU A 39 -12.55 -1.31 2.23
N ASP A 40 -12.96 -0.10 2.62
CA ASP A 40 -13.92 0.15 3.68
C ASP A 40 -13.66 -0.65 4.97
N ILE A 41 -12.40 -0.79 5.35
CA ILE A 41 -12.01 -1.47 6.59
C ILE A 41 -12.65 -0.77 7.78
N TYR A 42 -13.38 -1.53 8.58
CA TYR A 42 -14.17 -0.99 9.70
C TYR A 42 -13.29 -0.55 10.86
N HIS A 43 -12.31 -1.36 11.24
CA HIS A 43 -11.42 -1.07 12.36
C HIS A 43 -10.15 -0.34 11.92
N GLU A 44 -9.96 0.91 12.37
CA GLU A 44 -8.76 1.73 12.10
C GLU A 44 -7.45 1.02 12.48
N HIS A 45 -7.51 0.19 13.50
CA HIS A 45 -6.40 -0.62 13.97
C HIS A 45 -5.95 -1.68 12.92
N ASN A 46 -6.88 -2.28 12.17
CA ASN A 46 -6.52 -3.23 11.12
C ASN A 46 -5.82 -2.52 9.95
N ILE A 47 -6.26 -1.31 9.59
CA ILE A 47 -5.56 -0.50 8.59
C ILE A 47 -4.13 -0.20 9.07
N SER A 48 -3.98 0.26 10.31
CA SER A 48 -2.67 0.58 10.88
C SER A 48 -1.74 -0.64 10.94
N ALA A 49 -2.28 -1.82 11.25
CA ALA A 49 -1.53 -3.09 11.22
C ALA A 49 -1.10 -3.46 9.79
N CYS A 50 -2.00 -3.29 8.80
CA CYS A 50 -1.67 -3.50 7.39
C CYS A 50 -0.58 -2.53 6.90
N LEU A 51 -0.62 -1.25 7.31
CA LEU A 51 0.42 -0.28 6.98
C LEU A 51 1.78 -0.71 7.56
N ARG A 52 1.79 -1.18 8.80
CA ARG A 52 3.01 -1.69 9.43
C ARG A 52 3.57 -2.91 8.69
N SER A 53 2.71 -3.86 8.32
CA SER A 53 3.13 -5.03 7.52
C SER A 53 3.66 -4.60 6.15
N ALA A 54 2.98 -3.66 5.47
CA ALA A 54 3.42 -3.12 4.19
C ALA A 54 4.81 -2.49 4.29
N ASP A 55 5.09 -1.73 5.36
CA ASP A 55 6.40 -1.14 5.61
C ASP A 55 7.48 -2.19 5.81
N CYS A 56 7.19 -3.23 6.62
CA CYS A 56 8.12 -4.33 6.87
C CYS A 56 8.48 -5.13 5.61
N PHE A 57 7.55 -5.28 4.67
CA PHE A 57 7.75 -5.99 3.41
C PHE A 57 8.19 -5.08 2.25
N GLY A 58 8.54 -3.83 2.52
CA GLY A 58 9.02 -2.90 1.50
C GLY A 58 7.96 -2.43 0.51
N ILE A 59 6.66 -2.61 0.78
CA ILE A 59 5.57 -2.13 -0.07
C ILE A 59 5.48 -0.62 0.04
N GLN A 60 5.77 0.10 -1.07
CA GLN A 60 5.84 1.57 -1.05
C GLN A 60 4.47 2.25 -1.14
N ASN A 61 3.50 1.64 -1.84
CA ASN A 61 2.20 2.25 -2.08
C ASN A 61 1.07 1.44 -1.43
N VAL A 62 0.18 2.15 -0.72
CA VAL A 62 -1.04 1.59 -0.14
C VAL A 62 -2.23 2.44 -0.58
N ASN A 63 -3.29 1.78 -1.04
CA ASN A 63 -4.52 2.43 -1.48
C ASN A 63 -5.61 2.17 -0.44
N ILE A 64 -6.22 3.23 0.09
CA ILE A 64 -7.32 3.13 1.06
C ILE A 64 -8.58 3.67 0.41
N ILE A 65 -9.62 2.85 0.37
CA ILE A 65 -10.92 3.22 -0.15
C ILE A 65 -11.84 3.55 1.02
N GLU A 66 -12.34 4.78 1.03
CA GLU A 66 -13.16 5.37 2.10
C GLU A 66 -14.55 5.67 1.56
N GLN A 67 -15.35 4.64 1.24
CA GLN A 67 -16.74 4.85 0.79
C GLN A 67 -17.70 5.04 1.97
N LYS A 68 -17.54 4.19 3.00
CA LYS A 68 -18.41 4.16 4.19
C LYS A 68 -17.67 4.59 5.44
N HIS A 69 -16.40 4.21 5.56
CA HIS A 69 -15.57 4.45 6.73
C HIS A 69 -14.36 5.30 6.36
N SER A 70 -14.15 6.41 7.09
CA SER A 70 -12.98 7.25 6.90
C SER A 70 -11.80 6.72 7.70
N PHE A 71 -10.62 6.69 7.10
CA PHE A 71 -9.39 6.29 7.76
C PHE A 71 -8.75 7.45 8.51
N LYS A 72 -8.45 7.21 9.79
CA LYS A 72 -7.55 8.03 10.60
C LYS A 72 -6.38 7.16 11.04
N ASP A 73 -5.16 7.64 10.81
CA ASP A 73 -3.96 6.91 11.20
C ASP A 73 -3.83 6.85 12.73
N ASN A 74 -3.83 5.65 13.27
CA ASN A 74 -3.46 5.43 14.68
C ASN A 74 -1.94 5.25 14.77
N LYS A 75 -1.25 6.32 15.14
CA LYS A 75 0.23 6.37 15.20
C LYS A 75 0.83 5.39 16.20
N GLU A 76 0.11 5.02 17.23
CA GLU A 76 0.56 4.05 18.24
C GLU A 76 0.63 2.64 17.64
N ILE A 77 -0.34 2.29 16.78
CA ILE A 77 -0.41 0.98 16.14
C ILE A 77 0.48 0.92 14.90
N SER A 78 0.44 1.95 14.05
CA SER A 78 1.27 2.01 12.84
C SER A 78 2.76 2.16 13.15
N MET A 79 3.11 2.49 14.40
CA MET A 79 4.51 2.67 14.84
C MET A 79 5.31 3.64 13.96
N GLY A 80 4.59 4.55 13.29
CA GLY A 80 5.16 5.53 12.36
C GLY A 80 5.38 5.02 10.93
N ALA A 81 4.97 3.80 10.59
CA ALA A 81 5.06 3.24 9.23
C ALA A 81 4.37 4.12 8.18
N SER A 82 3.26 4.76 8.55
CA SER A 82 2.52 5.69 7.68
C SER A 82 3.36 6.86 7.14
N LYS A 83 4.48 7.19 7.80
CA LYS A 83 5.40 8.24 7.34
C LYS A 83 6.27 7.82 6.16
N TRP A 84 6.45 6.51 5.96
CA TRP A 84 7.34 5.92 4.97
C TRP A 84 6.62 5.35 3.76
N ILE A 85 5.30 5.22 3.85
CA ILE A 85 4.43 4.66 2.83
C ILE A 85 3.66 5.78 2.13
N ASN A 86 3.49 5.66 0.83
CA ASN A 86 2.61 6.53 0.05
C ASN A 86 1.16 6.04 0.19
N ILE A 87 0.39 6.67 1.06
CA ILE A 87 -1.03 6.37 1.25
C ILE A 87 -1.84 7.17 0.24
N LYS A 88 -2.54 6.47 -0.66
CA LYS A 88 -3.46 7.05 -1.65
C LYS A 88 -4.89 6.79 -1.21
N LYS A 89 -5.66 7.85 -0.94
CA LYS A 89 -7.06 7.76 -0.55
C LYS A 89 -7.97 7.84 -1.76
N HIS A 90 -8.98 7.00 -1.78
CA HIS A 90 -9.99 6.92 -2.85
C HIS A 90 -11.39 6.94 -2.26
N ARG A 91 -12.32 7.61 -2.94
CA ARG A 91 -13.73 7.69 -2.52
C ARG A 91 -14.60 6.56 -3.10
N ARG A 92 -14.12 5.87 -4.15
CA ARG A 92 -14.87 4.82 -4.85
C ARG A 92 -13.95 3.69 -5.30
N THR A 93 -14.38 2.47 -5.09
CA THR A 93 -13.67 1.25 -5.49
C THR A 93 -13.40 1.20 -6.97
N ILE A 94 -14.42 1.43 -7.81
CA ILE A 94 -14.29 1.41 -9.27
C ILE A 94 -13.20 2.38 -9.75
N SER A 95 -13.13 3.58 -9.20
CA SER A 95 -12.14 4.57 -9.62
C SER A 95 -10.72 4.19 -9.22
N ALA A 96 -10.55 3.60 -8.06
CA ALA A 96 -9.26 3.09 -7.58
C ALA A 96 -8.77 1.95 -8.46
N ILE A 97 -9.62 0.96 -8.74
CA ILE A 97 -9.31 -0.19 -9.59
C ILE A 97 -8.97 0.24 -11.02
N LYS A 98 -9.79 1.10 -11.64
CA LYS A 98 -9.51 1.62 -13.00
C LYS A 98 -8.15 2.32 -13.06
N LYS A 99 -7.80 3.09 -12.05
CA LYS A 99 -6.51 3.78 -11.98
C LYS A 99 -5.36 2.78 -11.88
N LEU A 100 -5.45 1.80 -10.97
CA LEU A 100 -4.42 0.79 -10.78
C LEU A 100 -4.24 -0.11 -12.01
N LYS A 101 -5.34 -0.50 -12.68
CA LYS A 101 -5.28 -1.22 -13.97
C LYS A 101 -4.54 -0.41 -15.04
N LYS A 102 -4.74 0.92 -15.12
CA LYS A 102 -3.98 1.80 -16.02
C LYS A 102 -2.50 1.91 -15.66
N GLU A 103 -2.15 1.77 -14.36
CA GLU A 103 -0.77 1.75 -13.87
C GLU A 103 -0.10 0.37 -14.06
N GLY A 104 -0.82 -0.60 -14.71
CA GLY A 104 -0.32 -1.94 -15.04
C GLY A 104 -0.49 -2.97 -13.92
N TYR A 105 -1.32 -2.71 -12.92
CA TYR A 105 -1.58 -3.67 -11.86
C TYR A 105 -2.69 -4.66 -12.22
N LYS A 106 -2.43 -5.95 -12.00
CA LYS A 106 -3.44 -7.00 -11.91
C LYS A 106 -4.11 -6.93 -10.54
N ILE A 107 -5.43 -6.88 -10.50
CA ILE A 107 -6.17 -6.80 -9.24
C ILE A 107 -6.48 -8.22 -8.77
N VAL A 108 -6.10 -8.52 -7.54
CA VAL A 108 -6.36 -9.81 -6.87
C VAL A 108 -7.25 -9.56 -5.66
N LEU A 109 -8.40 -10.19 -5.63
CA LEU A 109 -9.37 -10.09 -4.52
C LEU A 109 -9.11 -11.23 -3.53
N THR A 110 -9.05 -10.89 -2.24
CA THR A 110 -8.94 -11.89 -1.18
C THR A 110 -10.31 -12.38 -0.78
N SER A 111 -10.52 -13.70 -0.72
CA SER A 111 -11.77 -14.31 -0.27
C SER A 111 -11.50 -15.57 0.55
N PRO A 112 -12.14 -15.73 1.70
CA PRO A 112 -12.05 -16.97 2.47
C PRO A 112 -12.91 -18.10 1.88
N HIS A 113 -13.79 -17.80 0.91
CA HIS A 113 -14.77 -18.74 0.38
C HIS A 113 -14.40 -19.28 -1.01
N ASN A 114 -13.50 -18.64 -1.72
CA ASN A 114 -13.05 -19.09 -3.04
C ASN A 114 -11.70 -19.79 -2.90
N THR A 115 -11.68 -21.10 -3.18
CA THR A 115 -10.50 -21.96 -3.05
C THR A 115 -9.89 -22.34 -4.40
N GLU A 116 -10.39 -21.81 -5.52
CA GLU A 116 -9.89 -22.14 -6.86
C GLU A 116 -8.45 -21.69 -7.07
N LYS A 117 -8.06 -20.60 -6.42
CA LYS A 117 -6.69 -20.05 -6.48
C LYS A 117 -6.18 -19.74 -5.08
N THR A 118 -4.91 -20.01 -4.86
CA THR A 118 -4.22 -19.68 -3.62
C THR A 118 -3.15 -18.65 -3.85
N ILE A 119 -2.63 -18.04 -2.77
CA ILE A 119 -1.50 -17.10 -2.84
C ILE A 119 -0.20 -17.73 -3.36
N PHE A 120 -0.13 -19.07 -3.42
CA PHE A 120 1.00 -19.83 -3.94
C PHE A 120 0.89 -20.12 -5.44
N ASP A 121 -0.11 -19.57 -6.12
CA ASP A 121 -0.29 -19.74 -7.55
C ASP A 121 0.72 -18.86 -8.32
N ASP A 122 1.62 -19.50 -9.10
CA ASP A 122 2.69 -18.81 -9.84
C ASP A 122 2.14 -17.74 -10.79
N SER A 123 0.91 -17.91 -11.28
CA SER A 123 0.23 -16.92 -12.14
C SER A 123 0.01 -15.55 -11.49
N LEU A 124 0.19 -15.44 -10.17
CA LEU A 124 0.08 -14.17 -9.44
C LEU A 124 1.37 -13.35 -9.52
N ILE A 125 2.50 -13.97 -9.89
CA ILE A 125 3.83 -13.36 -9.79
C ILE A 125 4.32 -12.75 -11.13
N GLU A 126 3.61 -12.98 -12.23
CA GLU A 126 4.06 -12.56 -13.57
C GLU A 126 3.93 -11.05 -13.83
N ASP A 127 3.00 -10.37 -13.17
CA ASP A 127 2.67 -8.97 -13.37
C ASP A 127 2.71 -8.16 -12.06
N LYS A 128 2.67 -6.83 -12.17
CA LYS A 128 2.42 -5.98 -11.01
C LYS A 128 1.08 -6.33 -10.38
N VAL A 129 1.08 -6.57 -9.07
CA VAL A 129 -0.09 -7.05 -8.34
C VAL A 129 -0.62 -6.02 -7.36
N ALA A 130 -1.93 -5.82 -7.35
CA ALA A 130 -2.65 -5.07 -6.32
C ALA A 130 -3.59 -6.02 -5.58
N ILE A 131 -3.28 -6.36 -4.32
CA ILE A 131 -4.10 -7.23 -3.50
C ILE A 131 -5.14 -6.40 -2.77
N LEU A 132 -6.43 -6.73 -2.96
CA LEU A 132 -7.55 -6.07 -2.33
C LEU A 132 -8.04 -6.88 -1.13
N PHE A 133 -8.03 -6.23 0.03
CA PHE A 133 -8.65 -6.69 1.26
C PHE A 133 -9.94 -5.90 1.48
N GLY A 134 -11.06 -6.61 1.58
CA GLY A 134 -12.35 -6.03 1.88
C GLY A 134 -12.58 -5.85 3.38
N SER A 135 -13.72 -5.27 3.72
CA SER A 135 -14.18 -5.09 5.11
C SER A 135 -14.27 -6.42 5.86
N GLU A 136 -14.00 -6.39 7.16
CA GLU A 136 -14.02 -7.57 8.04
C GLU A 136 -15.42 -8.22 8.12
N VAL A 137 -16.46 -7.41 7.94
CA VAL A 137 -17.85 -7.87 8.08
C VAL A 137 -18.44 -8.31 6.74
N ASN A 138 -18.19 -7.53 5.67
CA ASN A 138 -18.88 -7.70 4.39
C ASN A 138 -17.96 -8.22 3.27
N GLY A 139 -16.66 -8.39 3.55
CA GLY A 139 -15.69 -8.67 2.50
C GLY A 139 -15.53 -7.50 1.52
N TYR A 140 -15.19 -7.78 0.28
CA TYR A 140 -15.08 -6.79 -0.79
C TYR A 140 -16.45 -6.50 -1.42
N SER A 141 -16.60 -5.29 -1.96
CA SER A 141 -17.85 -4.85 -2.60
C SER A 141 -18.05 -5.46 -4.00
N ASN A 142 -19.30 -5.41 -4.51
CA ASN A 142 -19.58 -5.78 -5.90
C ASN A 142 -18.82 -4.90 -6.91
N ASP A 143 -18.50 -3.66 -6.54
CA ASP A 143 -17.70 -2.74 -7.33
C ASP A 143 -16.25 -3.21 -7.52
N ALA A 144 -15.78 -4.14 -6.69
CA ALA A 144 -14.43 -4.72 -6.75
C ALA A 144 -14.35 -5.92 -7.72
N GLN A 145 -15.47 -6.57 -8.03
CA GLN A 145 -15.57 -7.66 -9.00
C GLN A 145 -15.50 -7.15 -10.43
#